data_c42f9c4846a3cf05a8963d935cb1b0ce
#
_entry.id   c42f9c4846a3cf05a8963d935cb1b0ce
#
_cell.length_a   1.000
_cell.length_b   1.000
_cell.length_c   1.000
_cell.angle_alpha   90.00
_cell.angle_beta   90.00
_cell.angle_gamma   90.00
#
_symmetry.space_group_name_H-M   'P 1'
#
loop_
_entity.id
_entity.type
_entity.pdbx_description
1 polymer ?
#
loop_
_entity_poly.entity_id
_entity_poly.type
_entity_poly.pdbx_seq_one_letter_code
_entity_poly.pdbx_strand_id
1 'polypeptide(L)'
;MINLDKIYKKSPLFIQNIGVSSYALYLRSRRYNSYFHRMMSEYRSNEFLTKEAHERNQERSLRGVLLHAEDSIPYWKNLFFDLKLNKADLANFTLKDLTLIPILNKSTIQDNPDLFMPLGPIKNSVVYSTSGSTGTPLEILFDKEMESSVFALNEVRVREWAGLRHGMSRAMIGGRYIQEASNNKPPFHSYNSID
;
A
#
# COMPACT_ATOMS: atom_id res chain seq x y z
N MET A 1 9.06 9.29 26.66
CA MET A 1 9.12 8.43 25.44
C MET A 1 10.52 8.56 24.84
N ILE A 2 11.27 7.47 24.68
CA ILE A 2 12.64 7.47 24.14
C ILE A 2 12.53 7.83 22.65
N ASN A 3 13.22 8.89 22.24
CA ASN A 3 13.22 9.32 20.84
C ASN A 3 14.25 8.48 20.05
N LEU A 4 13.81 7.35 19.52
CA LEU A 4 14.63 6.39 18.77
C LEU A 4 15.32 7.04 17.54
N ASP A 5 14.68 8.02 16.90
CA ASP A 5 15.27 8.75 15.77
C ASP A 5 16.53 9.54 16.18
N LYS A 6 16.50 10.21 17.35
CA LYS A 6 17.68 10.90 17.88
C LYS A 6 18.82 9.94 18.24
N ILE A 7 18.48 8.76 18.79
CA ILE A 7 19.48 7.74 19.11
C ILE A 7 20.12 7.21 17.84
N TYR A 8 19.30 6.86 16.85
CA TYR A 8 19.76 6.38 15.54
C TYR A 8 20.73 7.37 14.89
N LYS A 9 20.35 8.65 14.77
CA LYS A 9 21.17 9.69 14.15
C LYS A 9 22.53 9.93 14.83
N LYS A 10 22.60 9.73 16.15
CA LYS A 10 23.83 9.88 16.94
C LYS A 10 24.67 8.61 17.05
N SER A 11 24.15 7.47 16.63
CA SER A 11 24.86 6.20 16.70
C SER A 11 25.97 6.09 15.67
N PRO A 12 27.08 5.38 15.95
CA PRO A 12 28.08 5.05 14.95
C PRO A 12 27.48 4.33 13.73
N LEU A 13 28.06 4.53 12.55
CA LEU A 13 27.53 4.02 11.28
C LEU A 13 27.26 2.51 11.28
N PHE A 14 28.14 1.72 11.91
CA PHE A 14 27.94 0.26 12.00
C PHE A 14 26.66 -0.11 12.77
N ILE A 15 26.32 0.63 13.83
CA ILE A 15 25.08 0.43 14.61
C ILE A 15 23.87 0.83 13.75
N GLN A 16 23.99 1.94 13.00
CA GLN A 16 22.94 2.35 12.07
C GLN A 16 22.69 1.28 11.02
N ASN A 17 23.73 0.69 10.41
CA ASN A 17 23.61 -0.38 9.44
C ASN A 17 22.99 -1.66 10.01
N ILE A 18 23.32 -2.03 11.25
CA ILE A 18 22.66 -3.15 11.95
C ILE A 18 21.16 -2.84 12.16
N GLY A 19 20.83 -1.64 12.61
CA GLY A 19 19.43 -1.23 12.77
C GLY A 19 18.63 -1.26 11.47
N VAL A 20 19.19 -0.72 10.40
CA VAL A 20 18.59 -0.74 9.05
C VAL A 20 18.41 -2.17 8.55
N SER A 21 19.43 -3.03 8.68
CA SER A 21 19.35 -4.42 8.24
C SER A 21 18.35 -5.24 9.05
N SER A 22 18.28 -5.03 10.37
CA SER A 22 17.28 -5.68 11.23
C SER A 22 15.85 -5.26 10.88
N TYR A 23 15.63 -3.97 10.64
CA TYR A 23 14.34 -3.46 10.17
C TYR A 23 13.98 -3.99 8.78
N ALA A 24 14.96 -4.12 7.90
CA ALA A 24 14.76 -4.71 6.57
C ALA A 24 14.34 -6.19 6.63
N LEU A 25 14.87 -6.98 7.57
CA LEU A 25 14.40 -8.36 7.82
C LEU A 25 12.92 -8.39 8.19
N TYR A 26 12.50 -7.51 9.10
CA TYR A 26 11.10 -7.36 9.46
C TYR A 26 10.24 -7.00 8.24
N LEU A 27 10.64 -5.99 7.45
CA LEU A 27 9.94 -5.59 6.24
C LEU A 27 9.89 -6.72 5.20
N ARG A 28 10.98 -7.46 5.03
CA ARG A 28 11.03 -8.60 4.11
C ARG A 28 10.01 -9.66 4.48
N SER A 29 9.91 -10.04 5.75
CA SER A 29 8.93 -11.03 6.21
C SER A 29 7.48 -10.55 6.04
N ARG A 30 7.28 -9.24 6.10
CA ARG A 30 5.97 -8.62 5.92
C ARG A 30 5.57 -8.51 4.46
N ARG A 31 6.49 -8.07 3.58
CA ARG A 31 6.23 -7.69 2.19
C ARG A 31 6.40 -8.83 1.19
N TYR A 32 7.45 -9.64 1.35
CA TYR A 32 7.87 -10.67 0.38
C TYR A 32 7.53 -12.08 0.87
N ASN A 33 6.28 -12.28 1.27
CA ASN A 33 5.74 -13.55 1.75
C ASN A 33 5.12 -14.38 0.61
N SER A 34 4.49 -15.51 0.93
CA SER A 34 3.83 -16.38 -0.06
C SER A 34 2.73 -15.66 -0.85
N TYR A 35 2.02 -14.72 -0.21
CA TYR A 35 1.01 -13.89 -0.88
C TYR A 35 1.63 -13.00 -1.96
N PHE A 36 2.78 -12.36 -1.67
CA PHE A 36 3.54 -11.58 -2.64
C PHE A 36 3.87 -12.39 -3.91
N HIS A 37 4.41 -13.60 -3.74
CA HIS A 37 4.76 -14.46 -4.89
C HIS A 37 3.53 -14.88 -5.69
N ARG A 38 2.41 -15.15 -5.01
CA ARG A 38 1.14 -15.44 -5.68
C ARG A 38 0.67 -14.25 -6.51
N MET A 39 0.69 -13.04 -5.93
CA MET A 39 0.29 -11.83 -6.63
C MET A 39 1.20 -11.48 -7.79
N MET A 40 2.52 -11.70 -7.67
CA MET A 40 3.44 -11.54 -8.81
C MET A 40 3.04 -12.45 -9.98
N SER A 41 2.74 -13.73 -9.70
CA SER A 41 2.31 -14.67 -10.73
C SER A 41 1.00 -14.22 -11.39
N GLU A 42 0.04 -13.77 -10.59
CA GLU A 42 -1.24 -13.26 -11.08
C GLU A 42 -1.05 -11.99 -11.95
N TYR A 43 -0.27 -11.03 -11.50
CA TYR A 43 0.00 -9.81 -12.26
C TYR A 43 0.72 -10.07 -13.58
N ARG A 44 1.67 -11.02 -13.62
CA ARG A 44 2.33 -11.43 -14.88
C ARG A 44 1.33 -12.09 -15.83
N SER A 45 0.48 -13.00 -15.34
CA SER A 45 -0.52 -13.68 -16.19
C SER A 45 -1.57 -12.72 -16.74
N ASN A 46 -1.85 -11.63 -16.01
CA ASN A 46 -2.80 -10.61 -16.43
C ASN A 46 -2.21 -9.60 -17.43
N GLU A 47 -0.92 -9.64 -17.73
CA GLU A 47 -0.24 -8.64 -18.56
C GLU A 47 -0.72 -8.64 -20.01
N PHE A 48 -1.00 -9.81 -20.55
CA PHE A 48 -1.34 -10.02 -21.96
C PHE A 48 -2.80 -10.43 -22.18
N LEU A 49 -3.68 -10.11 -21.23
CA LEU A 49 -5.10 -10.36 -21.38
C LEU A 49 -5.72 -9.46 -22.45
N THR A 50 -6.75 -9.96 -23.13
CA THR A 50 -7.57 -9.12 -24.00
C THR A 50 -8.31 -8.06 -23.18
N LYS A 51 -8.78 -7.01 -23.87
CA LYS A 51 -9.56 -5.93 -23.23
C LYS A 51 -10.76 -6.48 -22.46
N GLU A 52 -11.51 -7.39 -23.07
CA GLU A 52 -12.71 -8.00 -22.49
C GLU A 52 -12.36 -8.86 -21.25
N ALA A 53 -11.20 -9.52 -21.26
CA ALA A 53 -10.73 -10.28 -20.10
C ALA A 53 -10.29 -9.34 -18.96
N HIS A 54 -9.67 -8.20 -19.27
CA HIS A 54 -9.36 -7.17 -18.29
C HIS A 54 -10.63 -6.58 -17.67
N GLU A 55 -11.61 -6.20 -18.48
CA GLU A 55 -12.89 -5.67 -18.00
C GLU A 55 -13.59 -6.66 -17.07
N ARG A 56 -13.66 -7.94 -17.43
CA ARG A 56 -14.22 -8.98 -16.53
C ARG A 56 -13.46 -9.10 -15.21
N ASN A 57 -12.13 -9.00 -15.23
CA ASN A 57 -11.32 -9.05 -14.01
C ASN A 57 -11.55 -7.81 -13.14
N GLN A 58 -11.63 -6.64 -13.75
CA GLN A 58 -11.92 -5.38 -13.05
C GLN A 58 -13.31 -5.42 -12.40
N GLU A 59 -14.33 -5.86 -13.11
CA GLU A 59 -15.68 -5.98 -12.56
C GLU A 59 -15.76 -6.98 -11.42
N ARG A 60 -15.10 -8.14 -11.54
CA ARG A 60 -15.03 -9.12 -10.45
C ARG A 60 -14.38 -8.53 -9.20
N SER A 61 -13.27 -7.81 -9.36
CA SER A 61 -12.57 -7.15 -8.25
C SER A 61 -13.42 -6.02 -7.66
N LEU A 62 -14.07 -5.24 -8.51
CA LEU A 62 -14.97 -4.16 -8.09
C LEU A 62 -16.12 -4.70 -7.23
N ARG A 63 -16.80 -5.74 -7.67
CA ARG A 63 -17.88 -6.39 -6.90
C ARG A 63 -17.40 -6.88 -5.55
N GLY A 64 -16.21 -7.49 -5.49
CA GLY A 64 -15.60 -7.91 -4.23
C GLY A 64 -15.37 -6.74 -3.26
N VAL A 65 -14.84 -5.62 -3.77
CA VAL A 65 -14.62 -4.41 -2.98
C VAL A 65 -15.94 -3.80 -2.51
N LEU A 66 -16.93 -3.68 -3.38
CA LEU A 66 -18.24 -3.09 -3.02
C LEU A 66 -18.98 -3.91 -1.97
N LEU A 67 -19.00 -5.23 -2.11
CA LEU A 67 -19.62 -6.13 -1.13
C LEU A 67 -18.90 -6.07 0.22
N HIS A 68 -17.57 -6.06 0.21
CA HIS A 68 -16.78 -5.89 1.43
C HIS A 68 -17.02 -4.54 2.09
N ALA A 69 -17.09 -3.47 1.31
CA ALA A 69 -17.35 -2.12 1.80
C ALA A 69 -18.75 -2.01 2.43
N GLU A 70 -19.76 -2.60 1.81
CA GLU A 70 -21.13 -2.67 2.35
C GLU A 70 -21.19 -3.45 3.67
N ASP A 71 -20.47 -4.57 3.75
CA ASP A 71 -20.47 -5.41 4.96
C ASP A 71 -19.68 -4.78 6.12
N SER A 72 -18.60 -4.06 5.83
CA SER A 72 -17.55 -3.76 6.82
C SER A 72 -17.35 -2.29 7.10
N ILE A 73 -17.72 -1.36 6.21
CA ILE A 73 -17.40 0.06 6.32
C ILE A 73 -18.66 0.90 6.49
N PRO A 74 -18.87 1.55 7.64
CA PRO A 74 -20.09 2.31 7.94
C PRO A 74 -20.48 3.34 6.88
N TYR A 75 -19.52 4.11 6.37
CA TYR A 75 -19.76 5.12 5.33
C TYR A 75 -20.40 4.50 4.08
N TRP A 76 -19.82 3.42 3.56
CA TRP A 76 -20.29 2.79 2.34
C TRP A 76 -21.62 2.09 2.52
N LYS A 77 -21.84 1.46 3.67
CA LYS A 77 -23.13 0.86 4.02
C LYS A 77 -24.26 1.90 4.00
N ASN A 78 -24.03 3.06 4.63
CA ASN A 78 -25.00 4.15 4.63
C ASN A 78 -25.23 4.70 3.21
N LEU A 79 -24.16 4.94 2.47
CA LEU A 79 -24.26 5.45 1.10
C LEU A 79 -25.04 4.51 0.19
N PHE A 80 -24.76 3.20 0.23
CA PHE A 80 -25.49 2.23 -0.60
C PHE A 80 -26.96 2.12 -0.21
N PHE A 81 -27.26 2.22 1.08
CA PHE A 81 -28.65 2.31 1.56
C PHE A 81 -29.37 3.54 0.98
N ASP A 82 -28.76 4.72 1.03
CA ASP A 82 -29.32 5.97 0.50
C ASP A 82 -29.52 5.92 -1.02
N LEU A 83 -28.60 5.27 -1.73
CA LEU A 83 -28.67 5.03 -3.18
C LEU A 83 -29.64 3.88 -3.56
N LYS A 84 -30.23 3.19 -2.57
CA LYS A 84 -31.12 2.02 -2.75
C LYS A 84 -30.43 0.85 -3.48
N LEU A 85 -29.11 0.72 -3.32
CA LEU A 85 -28.33 -0.39 -3.83
C LEU A 85 -28.26 -1.49 -2.78
N ASN A 86 -28.83 -2.64 -3.09
CA ASN A 86 -28.77 -3.81 -2.20
C ASN A 86 -27.62 -4.74 -2.61
N LYS A 87 -27.35 -5.79 -1.81
CA LYS A 87 -26.25 -6.74 -2.08
C LYS A 87 -26.36 -7.44 -3.43
N ALA A 88 -27.58 -7.70 -3.92
CA ALA A 88 -27.77 -8.31 -5.23
C ALA A 88 -27.37 -7.34 -6.35
N ASP A 89 -27.67 -6.06 -6.20
CA ASP A 89 -27.23 -5.01 -7.15
C ASP A 89 -25.70 -4.91 -7.14
N LEU A 90 -25.06 -4.86 -5.96
CA LEU A 90 -23.60 -4.80 -5.82
C LEU A 90 -22.90 -6.06 -6.38
N ALA A 91 -23.51 -7.23 -6.23
CA ALA A 91 -22.97 -8.48 -6.77
C ALA A 91 -23.02 -8.55 -8.30
N ASN A 92 -23.87 -7.75 -8.95
CA ASN A 92 -23.99 -7.66 -10.41
C ASN A 92 -23.44 -6.34 -10.98
N PHE A 93 -22.81 -5.51 -10.14
CA PHE A 93 -22.29 -4.18 -10.49
C PHE A 93 -21.26 -4.25 -11.62
N THR A 94 -21.39 -3.37 -12.59
CA THR A 94 -20.49 -3.26 -13.76
C THR A 94 -19.64 -1.98 -13.67
N LEU A 95 -18.63 -1.88 -14.53
CA LEU A 95 -17.82 -0.65 -14.62
C LEU A 95 -18.67 0.57 -15.04
N LYS A 96 -19.77 0.36 -15.78
CA LYS A 96 -20.68 1.44 -16.21
C LYS A 96 -21.48 2.00 -15.03
N ASP A 97 -21.80 1.16 -14.07
CA ASP A 97 -22.60 1.53 -12.90
C ASP A 97 -21.80 2.39 -11.88
N LEU A 98 -20.48 2.52 -12.06
CA LEU A 98 -19.65 3.39 -11.21
C LEU A 98 -20.14 4.85 -11.19
N THR A 99 -20.82 5.30 -12.24
CA THR A 99 -21.42 6.64 -12.30
C THR A 99 -22.57 6.85 -11.31
N LEU A 100 -23.14 5.78 -10.76
CA LEU A 100 -24.17 5.83 -9.70
C LEU A 100 -23.56 6.20 -8.35
N ILE A 101 -22.28 5.95 -8.15
CA ILE A 101 -21.58 6.24 -6.90
C ILE A 101 -20.99 7.65 -6.98
N PRO A 102 -21.33 8.56 -6.05
CA PRO A 102 -20.80 9.92 -6.04
C PRO A 102 -19.30 9.94 -5.79
N ILE A 103 -18.64 10.97 -6.31
CA ILE A 103 -17.20 11.20 -6.07
C ILE A 103 -16.98 11.51 -4.58
N LEU A 104 -16.10 10.74 -3.96
CA LEU A 104 -15.70 10.96 -2.59
C LEU A 104 -14.60 12.02 -2.49
N ASN A 105 -14.86 13.10 -1.76
CA ASN A 105 -13.88 14.14 -1.49
C ASN A 105 -12.98 13.77 -0.32
N LYS A 106 -11.72 14.17 -0.39
CA LYS A 106 -10.73 13.94 0.68
C LYS A 106 -11.19 14.53 2.02
N SER A 107 -11.80 15.71 2.02
CA SER A 107 -12.36 16.35 3.21
C SER A 107 -13.40 15.46 3.91
N THR A 108 -14.25 14.79 3.17
CA THR A 108 -15.27 13.89 3.76
C THR A 108 -14.63 12.80 4.62
N ILE A 109 -13.48 12.24 4.17
CA ILE A 109 -12.74 11.24 4.94
C ILE A 109 -12.06 11.88 6.16
N GLN A 110 -11.47 13.07 5.98
CA GLN A 110 -10.76 13.78 7.05
C GLN A 110 -11.69 14.25 8.18
N ASP A 111 -12.89 14.68 7.82
CA ASP A 111 -13.89 15.17 8.78
C ASP A 111 -14.56 14.01 9.55
N ASN A 112 -14.59 12.81 8.98
CA ASN A 112 -15.28 11.65 9.55
C ASN A 112 -14.43 10.37 9.44
N PRO A 113 -13.20 10.32 9.95
CA PRO A 113 -12.29 9.18 9.74
C PRO A 113 -12.86 7.86 10.26
N ASP A 114 -13.59 7.88 11.37
CA ASP A 114 -14.17 6.68 11.99
C ASP A 114 -15.20 5.98 11.11
N LEU A 115 -15.91 6.72 10.25
CA LEU A 115 -16.89 6.15 9.32
C LEU A 115 -16.22 5.32 8.20
N PHE A 116 -14.94 5.55 7.94
CA PHE A 116 -14.15 4.85 6.93
C PHE A 116 -13.30 3.70 7.51
N MET A 117 -13.41 3.49 8.83
CA MET A 117 -12.75 2.36 9.47
C MET A 117 -13.65 1.13 9.44
N PRO A 118 -13.09 -0.07 9.18
CA PRO A 118 -13.87 -1.30 9.18
C PRO A 118 -14.39 -1.62 10.58
N LEU A 119 -15.59 -2.20 10.62
CA LEU A 119 -16.20 -2.71 11.83
C LEU A 119 -15.43 -3.96 12.28
N GLY A 120 -14.69 -3.85 13.37
CA GLY A 120 -13.94 -4.95 13.96
C GLY A 120 -12.43 -4.75 14.01
N PRO A 121 -11.69 -5.67 14.65
CA PRO A 121 -10.26 -5.51 14.85
C PRO A 121 -9.48 -5.72 13.56
N ILE A 122 -8.66 -4.74 13.18
CA ILE A 122 -7.72 -4.83 12.06
C ILE A 122 -6.40 -5.40 12.60
N LYS A 123 -6.16 -6.68 12.33
CA LYS A 123 -4.93 -7.36 12.78
C LYS A 123 -3.78 -7.06 11.82
N ASN A 124 -2.58 -6.88 12.39
CA ASN A 124 -1.33 -6.74 11.62
C ASN A 124 -1.32 -5.61 10.60
N SER A 125 -2.06 -4.53 10.84
CA SER A 125 -2.06 -3.35 10.00
C SER A 125 -0.94 -2.37 10.36
N VAL A 126 -0.54 -1.55 9.39
CA VAL A 126 0.30 -0.38 9.56
C VAL A 126 -0.39 0.83 8.95
N VAL A 127 -0.15 1.99 9.55
CA VAL A 127 -0.68 3.26 9.02
C VAL A 127 0.34 3.87 8.08
N TYR A 128 -0.11 4.20 6.87
CA TYR A 128 0.64 5.02 5.92
C TYR A 128 -0.02 6.37 5.80
N SER A 129 0.79 7.42 5.86
CA SER A 129 0.32 8.80 5.65
C SER A 129 0.67 9.26 4.24
N THR A 130 -0.27 9.91 3.57
CA THR A 130 0.00 10.59 2.30
C THR A 130 0.89 11.81 2.53
N SER A 131 1.73 12.19 1.56
CA SER A 131 2.70 13.28 1.70
C SER A 131 2.11 14.69 1.84
N GLY A 132 0.80 14.84 1.73
CA GLY A 132 0.07 16.07 2.06
C GLY A 132 0.68 17.38 1.55
N SER A 133 1.15 17.44 0.28
CA SER A 133 1.76 18.64 -0.30
C SER A 133 0.87 19.90 -0.26
N THR A 134 -0.42 19.74 -0.07
CA THR A 134 -1.42 20.82 -0.12
C THR A 134 -2.37 20.85 1.09
N GLY A 135 -2.05 20.16 2.19
CA GLY A 135 -2.91 20.13 3.37
C GLY A 135 -2.64 18.95 4.31
N THR A 136 -3.58 18.68 5.21
CA THR A 136 -3.46 17.59 6.19
C THR A 136 -3.30 16.25 5.50
N PRO A 137 -2.33 15.43 5.90
CA PRO A 137 -2.15 14.08 5.38
C PRO A 137 -3.40 13.21 5.60
N LEU A 138 -3.64 12.26 4.71
CA LEU A 138 -4.62 11.22 4.90
C LEU A 138 -3.90 9.98 5.44
N GLU A 139 -4.42 9.41 6.51
CA GLU A 139 -3.94 8.15 7.06
C GLU A 139 -4.70 6.97 6.43
N ILE A 140 -3.95 5.99 5.94
CA ILE A 140 -4.49 4.80 5.28
C ILE A 140 -3.95 3.58 5.99
N LEU A 141 -4.84 2.68 6.37
CA LEU A 141 -4.49 1.40 6.97
C LEU A 141 -4.15 0.37 5.89
N PHE A 142 -2.98 -0.22 6.02
CA PHE A 142 -2.53 -1.33 5.18
C PHE A 142 -2.43 -2.59 6.03
N ASP A 143 -3.15 -3.62 5.68
CA ASP A 143 -2.87 -4.95 6.19
C ASP A 143 -1.66 -5.57 5.47
N LYS A 144 -1.24 -6.75 5.93
CA LYS A 144 -0.07 -7.44 5.40
C LYS A 144 -0.26 -7.87 3.93
N GLU A 145 -1.47 -8.26 3.54
CA GLU A 145 -1.76 -8.72 2.18
C GLU A 145 -1.80 -7.56 1.20
N MET A 146 -2.44 -6.46 1.58
CA MET A 146 -2.47 -5.24 0.79
C MET A 146 -1.05 -4.70 0.57
N GLU A 147 -0.21 -4.66 1.61
CA GLU A 147 1.18 -4.24 1.48
C GLU A 147 1.94 -5.15 0.52
N SER A 148 1.83 -6.46 0.67
CA SER A 148 2.48 -7.44 -0.22
C SER A 148 2.01 -7.30 -1.67
N SER A 149 0.72 -7.07 -1.90
CA SER A 149 0.13 -6.87 -3.22
C SER A 149 0.70 -5.63 -3.93
N VAL A 150 0.80 -4.50 -3.21
CA VAL A 150 1.40 -3.26 -3.75
C VAL A 150 2.86 -3.47 -4.14
N PHE A 151 3.64 -4.19 -3.30
CA PHE A 151 5.03 -4.50 -3.63
C PHE A 151 5.15 -5.46 -4.82
N ALA A 152 4.26 -6.46 -4.93
CA ALA A 152 4.21 -7.37 -6.08
C ALA A 152 3.87 -6.63 -7.39
N LEU A 153 2.91 -5.71 -7.34
CA LEU A 153 2.54 -4.89 -8.49
C LEU A 153 3.72 -4.04 -8.96
N ASN A 154 4.42 -3.37 -8.04
CA ASN A 154 5.61 -2.57 -8.35
C ASN A 154 6.73 -3.43 -8.93
N GLU A 155 6.92 -4.65 -8.41
CA GLU A 155 7.95 -5.55 -8.94
C GLU A 155 7.64 -5.92 -10.40
N VAL A 156 6.41 -6.35 -10.69
CA VAL A 156 6.02 -6.81 -12.04
C VAL A 156 5.86 -5.65 -13.03
N ARG A 157 5.19 -4.56 -12.64
CA ARG A 157 4.80 -3.49 -13.58
C ARG A 157 5.81 -2.36 -13.71
N VAL A 158 6.77 -2.26 -12.82
CA VAL A 158 7.78 -1.19 -12.88
C VAL A 158 9.17 -1.78 -13.03
N ARG A 159 9.57 -2.69 -12.15
CA ARG A 159 10.94 -3.17 -12.09
C ARG A 159 11.26 -4.19 -13.18
N GLU A 160 10.40 -5.19 -13.38
CA GLU A 160 10.60 -6.19 -14.44
C GLU A 160 10.56 -5.54 -15.83
N TRP A 161 9.72 -4.54 -16.03
CA TRP A 161 9.70 -3.75 -17.27
C TRP A 161 10.97 -2.93 -17.47
N ALA A 162 11.64 -2.51 -16.40
CA ALA A 162 12.97 -1.90 -16.45
C ALA A 162 14.11 -2.90 -16.56
N GLY A 163 13.83 -4.20 -16.75
CA GLY A 163 14.82 -5.27 -16.85
C GLY A 163 15.38 -5.78 -15.52
N LEU A 164 14.83 -5.31 -14.38
CA LEU A 164 15.24 -5.78 -13.06
C LEU A 164 14.43 -7.01 -12.65
N ARG A 165 15.06 -7.92 -11.91
CA ARG A 165 14.38 -9.10 -11.34
C ARG A 165 14.34 -9.02 -9.83
N HIS A 166 13.29 -9.56 -9.24
CA HIS A 166 13.20 -9.70 -7.79
C HIS A 166 14.44 -10.43 -7.23
N GLY A 167 15.05 -9.86 -6.19
CA GLY A 167 16.28 -10.38 -5.58
C GLY A 167 17.58 -9.83 -6.16
N MET A 168 17.57 -9.03 -7.22
CA MET A 168 18.76 -8.32 -7.69
C MET A 168 19.11 -7.18 -6.73
N SER A 169 20.43 -6.97 -6.54
CA SER A 169 20.94 -5.82 -5.78
C SER A 169 20.55 -4.51 -6.47
N ARG A 170 20.14 -3.53 -5.68
CA ARG A 170 19.66 -2.23 -6.19
C ARG A 170 19.99 -1.09 -5.24
N ALA A 171 20.13 0.11 -5.76
CA ALA A 171 20.22 1.32 -4.99
C ALA A 171 18.90 2.11 -5.08
N MET A 172 18.50 2.73 -3.97
CA MET A 172 17.38 3.67 -3.93
C MET A 172 17.92 5.08 -3.70
N ILE A 173 17.60 5.97 -4.61
CA ILE A 173 17.89 7.41 -4.47
C ILE A 173 16.55 8.09 -4.15
N GLY A 174 16.47 8.72 -2.98
CA GLY A 174 15.19 9.34 -2.52
C GLY A 174 15.37 10.20 -1.29
N GLY A 175 14.29 10.80 -0.81
CA GLY A 175 14.25 11.73 0.33
C GLY A 175 14.41 11.09 1.71
N ARG A 176 15.15 10.00 1.85
CA ARG A 176 15.42 9.37 3.15
C ARG A 176 16.67 9.95 3.78
N TYR A 177 16.63 10.11 5.10
CA TYR A 177 17.81 10.49 5.87
C TYR A 177 18.88 9.38 5.78
N ILE A 178 20.08 9.75 5.38
CA ILE A 178 21.27 8.89 5.37
C ILE A 178 22.30 9.42 6.36
N GLN A 179 22.59 10.71 6.31
CA GLN A 179 23.49 11.41 7.21
C GLN A 179 23.11 12.90 7.29
N GLU A 180 23.70 13.62 8.25
CA GLU A 180 23.49 15.08 8.35
C GLU A 180 24.02 15.79 7.12
N ALA A 181 23.28 16.80 6.65
CA ALA A 181 23.67 17.60 5.47
C ALA A 181 25.02 18.33 5.64
N SER A 182 25.43 18.57 6.88
CA SER A 182 26.73 19.15 7.24
C SER A 182 27.91 18.18 7.08
N ASN A 183 27.63 16.87 6.98
CA ASN A 183 28.68 15.87 6.85
C ASN A 183 29.05 15.67 5.38
N ASN A 184 30.17 16.24 4.97
CA ASN A 184 30.71 16.12 3.61
C ASN A 184 31.69 14.96 3.43
N LYS A 185 31.73 13.98 4.35
CA LYS A 185 32.62 12.82 4.28
C LYS A 185 31.83 11.54 3.94
N PRO A 186 32.39 10.64 3.13
CA PRO A 186 31.78 9.34 2.85
C PRO A 186 31.66 8.47 4.13
N PRO A 187 30.79 7.47 4.12
CA PRO A 187 29.96 7.04 2.99
C PRO A 187 28.67 7.88 2.86
N PHE A 188 28.29 8.20 1.61
CA PHE A 188 27.06 8.94 1.29
C PHE A 188 25.86 8.01 1.07
N HIS A 189 25.90 6.82 1.60
CA HIS A 189 24.84 5.80 1.52
C HIS A 189 24.78 4.98 2.78
N SER A 190 23.61 4.44 3.08
CA SER A 190 23.42 3.38 4.08
C SER A 190 23.31 2.04 3.38
N TYR A 191 24.04 1.06 3.85
CA TYR A 191 24.00 -0.29 3.32
C TYR A 191 22.93 -1.10 4.04
N ASN A 192 22.08 -1.76 3.25
CA ASN A 192 21.10 -2.71 3.72
C ASN A 192 21.47 -4.10 3.13
N SER A 193 21.77 -5.06 3.98
CA SER A 193 22.18 -6.41 3.55
C SER A 193 21.03 -7.29 3.03
N ILE A 194 19.81 -6.79 3.05
CA ILE A 194 18.59 -7.57 2.77
C ILE A 194 17.95 -7.16 1.43
N ASP A 195 18.10 -5.91 1.02
CA ASP A 195 17.54 -5.30 -0.20
C ASP A 195 18.63 -4.68 -1.07
#